data_cd3e58355d6eb3e9a03b8339f9913f6a
#
_entry.id   cd3e58355d6eb3e9a03b8339f9913f6a
#
_cell.length_a   1.000
_cell.length_b   1.000
_cell.length_c   1.000
_cell.angle_alpha   90.00
_cell.angle_beta   90.00
_cell.angle_gamma   90.00
#
_symmetry.space_group_name_H-M   'P 1'
#
loop_
_entity.id
_entity.type
_entity.pdbx_description
1 polymer ?
#
loop_
_entity_poly.entity_id
_entity_poly.type
_entity_poly.pdbx_seq_one_letter_code
_entity_poly.pdbx_strand_id
1 'polypeptide(L)'
;WLLIGILSSNPNIQVSLTGDHSLKKRSMKKLIDLMTQFGASFIPNGKINLPLRLISSKMPIGINYQAGVSAQLKSAVIFSGLNSYGMTIIKERFKSRDHTENFLKSNTEVIKVFNNKIKTIKIYGKKELKPINFKIPGDPSSAAFFTALTLLNKDSSLKIKNVGLNKTRIGFYDILKKQKAKIKFVNIIKRNNEIVGDLIVRSTKLKPFLVPANLYPRTTDEYLILFVMASLIKGVSVFKGISDLSNKESSRAYEMARILKQIGIKCKLKKDEMKIYGMGMINADKKFIKVKNLGDHRIAMCTFILAVLTNAKAYIKNFETVFTSSPSFLKIMKSFGVNFEIQK
;
A
#
# COMPACT_ATOMS: atom_id res chain seq x y z
N TRP A 1 -1.53 12.72 -5.37
CA TRP A 1 -0.94 12.53 -6.70
C TRP A 1 -2.03 12.39 -7.77
N LEU A 2 -3.07 11.58 -7.55
CA LEU A 2 -4.17 11.42 -8.50
C LEU A 2 -4.91 12.73 -8.72
N LEU A 3 -5.25 13.43 -7.63
CA LEU A 3 -5.90 14.75 -7.70
C LEU A 3 -5.06 15.77 -8.47
N ILE A 4 -3.74 15.77 -8.27
CA ILE A 4 -2.82 16.64 -9.03
C ILE A 4 -2.88 16.31 -10.53
N GLY A 5 -2.95 15.01 -10.89
CA GLY A 5 -3.15 14.60 -12.28
C GLY A 5 -4.43 15.17 -12.90
N ILE A 6 -5.55 15.11 -12.17
CA ILE A 6 -6.83 15.67 -12.62
C ILE A 6 -6.75 17.20 -12.76
N LEU A 7 -6.23 17.87 -11.74
CA LEU A 7 -6.17 19.34 -11.69
C LEU A 7 -5.22 19.93 -12.73
N SER A 8 -4.11 19.22 -13.04
CA SER A 8 -3.10 19.70 -13.99
C SER A 8 -3.62 19.86 -15.42
N SER A 9 -4.59 19.06 -15.82
CA SER A 9 -5.15 19.03 -17.18
C SER A 9 -6.53 19.67 -17.31
N ASN A 10 -7.14 20.12 -16.22
CA ASN A 10 -8.37 20.90 -16.26
C ASN A 10 -8.03 22.37 -16.45
N PRO A 11 -8.53 23.03 -17.52
CA PRO A 11 -8.21 24.43 -17.80
C PRO A 11 -8.63 25.38 -16.67
N ASN A 12 -7.93 26.51 -16.57
CA ASN A 12 -8.25 27.62 -15.65
C ASN A 12 -8.19 27.29 -14.15
N ILE A 13 -7.43 26.27 -13.76
CA ILE A 13 -7.23 25.94 -12.34
C ILE A 13 -5.92 26.56 -11.84
N GLN A 14 -6.02 27.29 -10.75
CA GLN A 14 -4.90 27.71 -9.90
C GLN A 14 -5.20 27.29 -8.47
N VAL A 15 -4.35 26.45 -7.89
CA VAL A 15 -4.60 25.93 -6.54
C VAL A 15 -3.31 25.79 -5.73
N SER A 16 -3.37 26.16 -4.45
CA SER A 16 -2.29 25.94 -3.51
C SER A 16 -2.41 24.54 -2.92
N LEU A 17 -1.37 23.72 -3.13
CA LEU A 17 -1.28 22.36 -2.65
C LEU A 17 -0.47 22.32 -1.36
N THR A 18 -1.02 21.70 -0.34
CA THR A 18 -0.33 21.45 0.92
C THR A 18 -0.65 20.04 1.45
N GLY A 19 -0.17 19.69 2.60
CA GLY A 19 -0.43 18.41 3.22
C GLY A 19 0.09 18.37 4.66
N ASP A 20 -0.04 17.22 5.30
CA ASP A 20 0.55 16.95 6.59
C ASP A 20 2.09 16.96 6.56
N HIS A 21 2.70 16.83 7.73
CA HIS A 21 4.16 16.82 7.87
C HIS A 21 4.83 15.70 7.03
N SER A 22 4.22 14.53 6.94
CA SER A 22 4.73 13.40 6.16
C SER A 22 4.70 13.69 4.66
N LEU A 23 3.58 14.20 4.15
CA LEU A 23 3.39 14.50 2.74
C LEU A 23 4.28 15.66 2.29
N LYS A 24 4.49 16.68 3.14
CA LYS A 24 5.40 17.81 2.87
C LYS A 24 6.85 17.40 2.69
N LYS A 25 7.29 16.31 3.33
CA LYS A 25 8.66 15.78 3.19
C LYS A 25 8.88 14.97 1.91
N ARG A 26 7.82 14.49 1.28
CA ARG A 26 7.93 13.63 0.09
C ARG A 26 8.29 14.44 -1.15
N SER A 27 9.26 13.92 -1.91
CA SER A 27 9.58 14.47 -3.21
C SER A 27 8.43 14.21 -4.20
N MET A 28 7.96 15.28 -4.82
CA MET A 28 6.97 15.28 -5.89
C MET A 28 7.62 15.39 -7.28
N LYS A 29 8.97 15.38 -7.37
CA LYS A 29 9.70 15.65 -8.60
C LYS A 29 9.14 14.90 -9.81
N LYS A 30 9.06 13.57 -9.72
CA LYS A 30 8.56 12.73 -10.84
C LYS A 30 7.13 13.08 -11.26
N LEU A 31 6.27 13.46 -10.32
CA LEU A 31 4.91 13.88 -10.62
C LEU A 31 4.89 15.24 -11.29
N ILE A 32 5.66 16.22 -10.79
CA ILE A 32 5.82 17.55 -11.36
C ILE A 32 6.33 17.43 -12.79
N ASP A 33 7.42 16.69 -13.00
CA ASP A 33 8.03 16.49 -14.32
C ASP A 33 7.01 15.90 -15.33
N LEU A 34 6.14 14.97 -14.89
CA LEU A 34 5.09 14.38 -15.74
C LEU A 34 3.96 15.38 -16.03
N MET A 35 3.49 16.11 -15.04
CA MET A 35 2.39 17.07 -15.23
C MET A 35 2.83 18.27 -16.05
N THR A 36 4.09 18.65 -15.98
CA THR A 36 4.68 19.69 -16.84
C THR A 36 4.68 19.28 -18.32
N GLN A 37 4.83 17.99 -18.63
CA GLN A 37 4.69 17.51 -20.01
C GLN A 37 3.26 17.69 -20.56
N PHE A 38 2.24 17.68 -19.70
CA PHE A 38 0.87 18.05 -20.09
C PHE A 38 0.64 19.57 -20.16
N GLY A 39 1.66 20.38 -19.87
CA GLY A 39 1.62 21.85 -19.91
C GLY A 39 1.26 22.53 -18.61
N ALA A 40 1.18 21.82 -17.49
CA ALA A 40 0.99 22.43 -16.18
C ALA A 40 2.30 23.05 -15.64
N SER A 41 2.20 24.06 -14.77
CA SER A 41 3.34 24.66 -14.09
C SER A 41 3.16 24.66 -12.56
N PHE A 42 4.31 24.72 -11.85
CA PHE A 42 4.35 24.67 -10.39
C PHE A 42 5.20 25.82 -9.85
N ILE A 43 4.69 26.52 -8.85
CA ILE A 43 5.34 27.68 -8.23
C ILE A 43 5.62 27.37 -6.75
N PRO A 44 6.78 27.70 -6.22
CA PRO A 44 7.95 28.26 -6.91
C PRO A 44 8.62 27.23 -7.83
N ASN A 45 9.20 27.72 -8.91
CA ASN A 45 9.92 26.89 -9.89
C ASN A 45 11.09 26.15 -9.22
N GLY A 46 11.33 24.90 -9.61
CA GLY A 46 12.39 24.05 -9.06
C GLY A 46 12.10 23.46 -7.68
N LYS A 47 11.07 23.88 -6.98
CA LYS A 47 10.65 23.25 -5.73
C LYS A 47 9.98 21.92 -5.99
N ILE A 48 10.39 20.89 -5.27
CA ILE A 48 9.92 19.51 -5.46
C ILE A 48 9.08 18.96 -4.32
N ASN A 49 8.82 19.77 -3.29
CA ASN A 49 8.09 19.39 -2.09
C ASN A 49 6.94 20.37 -1.83
N LEU A 50 5.89 19.92 -1.15
CA LEU A 50 4.81 20.78 -0.70
C LEU A 50 5.27 21.75 0.40
N PRO A 51 4.66 22.96 0.52
CA PRO A 51 3.54 23.46 -0.30
C PRO A 51 3.99 23.96 -1.68
N LEU A 52 3.11 23.79 -2.68
CA LEU A 52 3.31 24.25 -4.06
C LEU A 52 2.00 24.86 -4.58
N ARG A 53 2.09 25.83 -5.48
CA ARG A 53 0.96 26.31 -6.26
C ARG A 53 0.99 25.63 -7.63
N LEU A 54 -0.09 24.95 -7.98
CA LEU A 54 -0.33 24.37 -9.29
C LEU A 54 -1.06 25.40 -10.16
N ILE A 55 -0.58 25.58 -11.38
CA ILE A 55 -1.28 26.28 -12.47
C ILE A 55 -1.49 25.25 -13.56
N SER A 56 -2.75 24.98 -13.91
CA SER A 56 -3.11 23.97 -14.90
C SER A 56 -2.75 24.39 -16.31
N SER A 57 -2.63 23.40 -17.19
CA SER A 57 -2.51 23.65 -18.63
C SER A 57 -3.80 24.24 -19.19
N LYS A 58 -3.67 25.27 -20.02
CA LYS A 58 -4.81 25.80 -20.81
C LYS A 58 -5.19 24.86 -21.96
N MET A 59 -4.21 24.16 -22.52
CA MET A 59 -4.37 23.22 -23.64
C MET A 59 -3.50 21.98 -23.40
N PRO A 60 -3.91 21.05 -22.50
CA PRO A 60 -3.14 19.84 -22.25
C PRO A 60 -3.10 18.95 -23.48
N ILE A 61 -1.92 18.43 -23.82
CA ILE A 61 -1.69 17.53 -24.95
C ILE A 61 -1.30 16.15 -24.42
N GLY A 62 -1.76 15.09 -25.08
CA GLY A 62 -1.42 13.72 -24.73
C GLY A 62 0.08 13.42 -24.84
N ILE A 63 0.60 12.59 -23.95
CA ILE A 63 2.02 12.26 -23.83
C ILE A 63 2.31 10.78 -24.02
N ASN A 64 3.59 10.45 -24.28
CA ASN A 64 4.11 9.09 -24.22
C ASN A 64 4.85 8.89 -22.90
N TYR A 65 4.39 7.96 -22.07
CA TYR A 65 4.96 7.69 -20.75
C TYR A 65 5.46 6.25 -20.60
N GLN A 66 6.73 6.10 -20.23
CA GLN A 66 7.28 4.80 -19.81
C GLN A 66 7.06 4.62 -18.30
N ALA A 67 6.08 3.82 -17.94
CA ALA A 67 5.71 3.64 -16.54
C ALA A 67 6.73 2.77 -15.80
N GLY A 68 7.14 3.24 -14.62
CA GLY A 68 7.86 2.46 -13.63
C GLY A 68 6.91 1.67 -12.72
N VAL A 69 7.39 1.31 -11.54
CA VAL A 69 6.62 0.52 -10.56
C VAL A 69 5.53 1.32 -9.80
N SER A 70 5.50 2.66 -9.96
CA SER A 70 4.55 3.50 -9.25
C SER A 70 3.19 3.55 -9.94
N ALA A 71 2.22 2.85 -9.37
CA ALA A 71 0.83 2.92 -9.83
C ALA A 71 0.21 4.32 -9.66
N GLN A 72 0.65 5.10 -8.67
CA GLN A 72 0.13 6.46 -8.44
C GLN A 72 0.53 7.42 -9.56
N LEU A 73 1.79 7.35 -10.04
CA LEU A 73 2.23 8.14 -11.20
C LEU A 73 1.48 7.73 -12.47
N LYS A 74 1.34 6.41 -12.69
CA LYS A 74 0.55 5.89 -13.81
C LYS A 74 -0.89 6.40 -13.78
N SER A 75 -1.54 6.33 -12.63
CA SER A 75 -2.91 6.83 -12.46
C SER A 75 -3.02 8.34 -12.69
N ALA A 76 -2.04 9.14 -12.22
CA ALA A 76 -2.01 10.57 -12.48
C ALA A 76 -1.93 10.86 -13.98
N VAL A 77 -1.07 10.14 -14.72
CA VAL A 77 -0.95 10.26 -16.19
C VAL A 77 -2.24 9.82 -16.90
N ILE A 78 -2.90 8.74 -16.43
CA ILE A 78 -4.20 8.32 -16.97
C ILE A 78 -5.22 9.44 -16.81
N PHE A 79 -5.38 10.00 -15.62
CA PHE A 79 -6.35 11.05 -15.34
C PHE A 79 -6.05 12.35 -16.10
N SER A 80 -4.77 12.73 -16.22
CA SER A 80 -4.39 13.88 -17.05
C SER A 80 -4.73 13.63 -18.52
N GLY A 81 -4.47 12.41 -19.01
CA GLY A 81 -4.76 12.02 -20.39
C GLY A 81 -6.25 12.09 -20.76
N LEU A 82 -7.17 11.88 -19.78
CA LEU A 82 -8.61 12.00 -20.03
C LEU A 82 -9.03 13.41 -20.48
N ASN A 83 -8.36 14.43 -19.97
CA ASN A 83 -8.65 15.83 -20.30
C ASN A 83 -7.75 16.42 -21.41
N SER A 84 -6.78 15.65 -21.88
CA SER A 84 -5.83 16.12 -22.89
C SER A 84 -6.37 16.04 -24.31
N TYR A 85 -5.89 16.88 -25.19
CA TYR A 85 -6.13 16.71 -26.63
C TYR A 85 -5.23 15.60 -27.17
N GLY A 86 -5.75 14.81 -28.09
CA GLY A 86 -5.04 13.67 -28.68
C GLY A 86 -5.01 12.44 -27.77
N MET A 87 -3.96 11.65 -27.92
CA MET A 87 -3.85 10.33 -27.27
C MET A 87 -2.66 10.30 -26.33
N THR A 88 -2.89 9.84 -25.08
CA THR A 88 -1.81 9.51 -24.14
C THR A 88 -1.52 8.01 -24.22
N ILE A 89 -0.23 7.64 -24.37
CA ILE A 89 0.22 6.26 -24.45
C ILE A 89 1.11 5.95 -23.25
N ILE A 90 0.74 4.91 -22.49
CA ILE A 90 1.52 4.44 -21.35
C ILE A 90 2.05 3.04 -21.65
N LYS A 91 3.36 2.85 -21.58
CA LYS A 91 4.03 1.54 -21.72
C LYS A 91 4.54 1.07 -20.36
N GLU A 92 4.13 -0.11 -19.94
CA GLU A 92 4.45 -0.68 -18.62
C GLU A 92 5.16 -2.03 -18.78
N ARG A 93 6.46 -2.06 -18.46
CA ARG A 93 7.26 -3.32 -18.46
C ARG A 93 7.00 -4.16 -17.22
N PHE A 94 6.88 -3.53 -16.06
CA PHE A 94 6.65 -4.18 -14.78
C PHE A 94 5.24 -3.85 -14.31
N LYS A 95 4.39 -4.86 -14.21
CA LYS A 95 2.99 -4.69 -13.81
C LYS A 95 2.89 -4.04 -12.43
N SER A 96 2.40 -2.82 -12.39
CA SER A 96 1.96 -2.16 -11.17
C SER A 96 0.47 -2.38 -10.93
N ARG A 97 -0.08 -1.82 -9.85
CA ARG A 97 -1.52 -1.89 -9.54
C ARG A 97 -2.34 -1.31 -10.69
N ASP A 98 -3.41 -1.98 -11.08
CA ASP A 98 -4.22 -1.68 -12.26
C ASP A 98 -5.68 -1.28 -11.96
N HIS A 99 -5.93 -0.80 -10.75
CA HIS A 99 -7.26 -0.37 -10.32
C HIS A 99 -7.85 0.74 -11.20
N THR A 100 -7.03 1.71 -11.65
CA THR A 100 -7.50 2.81 -12.49
C THR A 100 -7.93 2.32 -13.87
N GLU A 101 -7.17 1.41 -14.46
CA GLU A 101 -7.53 0.76 -15.72
C GLU A 101 -8.81 -0.05 -15.58
N ASN A 102 -8.93 -0.85 -14.50
CA ASN A 102 -10.12 -1.64 -14.22
C ASN A 102 -11.35 -0.76 -13.97
N PHE A 103 -11.17 0.35 -13.26
CA PHE A 103 -12.23 1.33 -13.03
C PHE A 103 -12.74 1.96 -14.33
N LEU A 104 -11.83 2.33 -15.24
CA LEU A 104 -12.19 2.95 -16.52
C LEU A 104 -12.57 1.96 -17.61
N LYS A 105 -12.38 0.66 -17.41
CA LYS A 105 -12.49 -0.36 -18.46
C LYS A 105 -13.88 -0.46 -19.13
N SER A 106 -14.93 -0.03 -18.45
CA SER A 106 -16.27 0.07 -19.03
C SER A 106 -16.41 1.20 -20.08
N ASN A 107 -15.50 2.16 -20.07
CA ASN A 107 -15.42 3.28 -21.00
C ASN A 107 -14.46 2.96 -22.17
N THR A 108 -14.85 2.05 -23.05
CA THR A 108 -13.99 1.49 -24.09
C THR A 108 -13.53 2.51 -25.14
N GLU A 109 -14.26 3.61 -25.31
CA GLU A 109 -13.87 4.72 -26.18
C GLU A 109 -12.81 5.63 -25.56
N VAL A 110 -12.67 5.58 -24.22
CA VAL A 110 -11.76 6.42 -23.46
C VAL A 110 -10.44 5.71 -23.19
N ILE A 111 -10.51 4.39 -22.90
CA ILE A 111 -9.33 3.61 -22.54
C ILE A 111 -9.28 2.28 -23.28
N LYS A 112 -8.11 1.95 -23.83
CA LYS A 112 -7.80 0.61 -24.38
C LYS A 112 -6.54 0.06 -23.74
N VAL A 113 -6.60 -1.19 -23.27
CA VAL A 113 -5.47 -1.86 -22.59
C VAL A 113 -5.07 -3.11 -23.40
N PHE A 114 -3.83 -3.13 -23.86
CA PHE A 114 -3.22 -4.23 -24.58
C PHE A 114 -2.21 -4.95 -23.69
N ASN A 115 -2.45 -6.23 -23.41
CA ASN A 115 -1.62 -7.05 -22.53
C ASN A 115 -0.61 -7.90 -23.33
N ASN A 116 0.28 -7.26 -24.05
CA ASN A 116 1.38 -7.90 -24.77
C ASN A 116 2.62 -8.05 -23.86
N LYS A 117 3.79 -8.42 -24.41
CA LYS A 117 5.07 -8.48 -23.70
C LYS A 117 5.35 -7.19 -22.89
N ILE A 118 5.00 -6.05 -23.46
CA ILE A 118 4.93 -4.74 -22.77
C ILE A 118 3.47 -4.32 -22.76
N LYS A 119 2.89 -4.20 -21.55
CA LYS A 119 1.52 -3.72 -21.40
C LYS A 119 1.44 -2.30 -21.92
N THR A 120 0.49 -2.04 -22.83
CA THR A 120 0.28 -0.71 -23.42
C THR A 120 -1.14 -0.25 -23.05
N ILE A 121 -1.23 0.96 -22.51
CA ILE A 121 -2.50 1.61 -22.17
C ILE A 121 -2.62 2.85 -23.05
N LYS A 122 -3.69 2.94 -23.82
CA LYS A 122 -4.01 4.09 -24.67
C LYS A 122 -5.20 4.83 -24.07
N ILE A 123 -5.05 6.11 -23.82
CA ILE A 123 -6.11 7.00 -23.33
C ILE A 123 -6.44 7.97 -24.45
N TYR A 124 -7.69 7.99 -24.85
CA TYR A 124 -8.25 8.91 -25.83
C TYR A 124 -8.88 10.08 -25.07
N GLY A 125 -8.21 11.22 -25.08
CA GLY A 125 -8.64 12.38 -24.32
C GLY A 125 -9.84 13.11 -24.93
N LYS A 126 -10.47 13.98 -24.12
CA LYS A 126 -11.67 14.75 -24.50
C LYS A 126 -12.85 13.90 -24.95
N LYS A 127 -12.90 12.63 -24.55
CA LYS A 127 -14.05 11.76 -24.73
C LYS A 127 -14.93 11.81 -23.48
N GLU A 128 -16.22 11.67 -23.69
CA GLU A 128 -17.19 11.62 -22.60
C GLU A 128 -17.03 10.36 -21.77
N LEU A 129 -16.99 10.52 -20.44
CA LEU A 129 -17.00 9.43 -19.48
C LEU A 129 -18.45 9.08 -19.12
N LYS A 130 -18.83 7.84 -19.39
CA LYS A 130 -20.11 7.31 -18.90
C LYS A 130 -20.07 7.17 -17.38
N PRO A 131 -21.12 7.55 -16.66
CA PRO A 131 -21.22 7.36 -15.22
C PRO A 131 -20.97 5.91 -14.80
N ILE A 132 -20.27 5.72 -13.70
CA ILE A 132 -19.91 4.40 -13.17
C ILE A 132 -20.43 4.28 -11.74
N ASN A 133 -21.35 3.34 -11.51
CA ASN A 133 -21.72 2.90 -10.17
C ASN A 133 -20.65 1.94 -9.65
N PHE A 134 -19.91 2.35 -8.62
CA PHE A 134 -18.80 1.56 -8.11
C PHE A 134 -18.96 1.28 -6.61
N LYS A 135 -18.95 0.00 -6.23
CA LYS A 135 -18.87 -0.42 -4.84
C LYS A 135 -17.42 -0.75 -4.51
N ILE A 136 -16.79 0.06 -3.69
CA ILE A 136 -15.37 -0.10 -3.28
C ILE A 136 -15.27 -1.36 -2.41
N PRO A 137 -14.37 -2.31 -2.76
CA PRO A 137 -14.11 -3.49 -1.94
C PRO A 137 -13.28 -3.12 -0.71
N GLY A 138 -13.31 -3.99 0.32
CA GLY A 138 -12.41 -3.89 1.47
C GLY A 138 -10.95 -4.00 1.07
N ASP A 139 -10.09 -3.24 1.74
CA ASP A 139 -8.66 -3.20 1.43
C ASP A 139 -7.94 -4.49 1.89
N PRO A 140 -7.29 -5.24 0.97
CA PRO A 140 -6.54 -6.44 1.33
C PRO A 140 -5.35 -6.16 2.27
N SER A 141 -4.78 -4.95 2.24
CA SER A 141 -3.70 -4.57 3.15
C SER A 141 -4.19 -4.39 4.58
N SER A 142 -5.36 -3.77 4.77
CA SER A 142 -6.00 -3.70 6.10
C SER A 142 -6.38 -5.09 6.62
N ALA A 143 -6.90 -5.96 5.75
CA ALA A 143 -7.22 -7.34 6.09
C ALA A 143 -5.99 -8.17 6.48
N ALA A 144 -4.79 -7.83 5.98
CA ALA A 144 -3.56 -8.55 6.26
C ALA A 144 -3.17 -8.51 7.75
N PHE A 145 -3.43 -7.42 8.46
CA PHE A 145 -3.15 -7.31 9.90
C PHE A 145 -3.97 -8.31 10.72
N PHE A 146 -5.27 -8.39 10.45
CA PHE A 146 -6.16 -9.34 11.12
C PHE A 146 -5.88 -10.78 10.69
N THR A 147 -5.48 -10.98 9.42
CA THR A 147 -5.03 -12.29 8.92
C THR A 147 -3.80 -12.79 9.68
N ALA A 148 -2.79 -11.93 9.85
CA ALA A 148 -1.57 -12.26 10.58
C ALA A 148 -1.86 -12.59 12.05
N LEU A 149 -2.69 -11.77 12.72
CA LEU A 149 -3.12 -12.00 14.09
C LEU A 149 -3.79 -13.39 14.22
N THR A 150 -4.75 -13.70 13.36
CA THR A 150 -5.49 -14.97 13.40
C THR A 150 -4.61 -16.18 13.09
N LEU A 151 -3.69 -16.08 12.12
CA LEU A 151 -2.81 -17.19 11.75
C LEU A 151 -1.87 -17.58 12.89
N LEU A 152 -1.37 -16.61 13.66
CA LEU A 152 -0.40 -16.81 14.73
C LEU A 152 -1.05 -17.04 16.10
N ASN A 153 -2.29 -16.65 16.30
CA ASN A 153 -3.00 -16.88 17.54
C ASN A 153 -3.61 -18.28 17.55
N LYS A 154 -3.34 -19.05 18.62
CA LYS A 154 -3.79 -20.45 18.76
C LYS A 154 -5.32 -20.55 18.70
N ASP A 155 -5.83 -21.60 18.04
CA ASP A 155 -7.24 -21.96 17.93
C ASP A 155 -8.17 -20.84 17.44
N SER A 156 -7.62 -19.91 16.67
CA SER A 156 -8.34 -18.76 16.16
C SER A 156 -8.88 -18.97 14.75
N SER A 157 -10.05 -18.41 14.49
CA SER A 157 -10.65 -18.35 13.16
C SER A 157 -11.28 -16.98 12.90
N LEU A 158 -11.25 -16.53 11.65
CA LEU A 158 -11.79 -15.24 11.26
C LEU A 158 -12.35 -15.31 9.83
N LYS A 159 -13.50 -14.66 9.62
CA LYS A 159 -14.04 -14.39 8.29
C LYS A 159 -14.05 -12.89 8.04
N ILE A 160 -13.35 -12.45 6.98
CA ILE A 160 -13.33 -11.05 6.53
C ILE A 160 -14.11 -10.97 5.23
N LYS A 161 -15.20 -10.19 5.21
CA LYS A 161 -16.10 -10.09 4.06
C LYS A 161 -15.66 -9.02 3.06
N ASN A 162 -16.01 -9.23 1.79
CA ASN A 162 -15.91 -8.23 0.72
C ASN A 162 -14.49 -7.68 0.52
N VAL A 163 -13.46 -8.52 0.57
CA VAL A 163 -12.05 -8.14 0.38
C VAL A 163 -11.73 -8.05 -1.12
N GLY A 164 -11.01 -7.02 -1.53
CA GLY A 164 -10.48 -6.89 -2.89
C GLY A 164 -9.41 -7.96 -3.17
N LEU A 165 -9.60 -8.73 -4.24
CA LEU A 165 -8.74 -9.85 -4.62
C LEU A 165 -7.98 -9.58 -5.92
N ASN A 166 -7.70 -8.32 -6.20
CA ASN A 166 -6.91 -7.94 -7.37
C ASN A 166 -5.53 -8.59 -7.31
N LYS A 167 -5.17 -9.31 -8.37
CA LYS A 167 -3.90 -10.06 -8.47
C LYS A 167 -2.65 -9.20 -8.26
N THR A 168 -2.74 -7.89 -8.47
CA THR A 168 -1.63 -6.95 -8.25
C THR A 168 -1.51 -6.50 -6.78
N ARG A 169 -2.43 -6.94 -5.89
CA ARG A 169 -2.51 -6.54 -4.47
C ARG A 169 -2.45 -7.69 -3.47
N ILE A 170 -2.56 -8.93 -3.93
CA ILE A 170 -2.69 -10.11 -3.05
C ILE A 170 -1.39 -10.89 -2.87
N GLY A 171 -0.24 -10.27 -3.10
CA GLY A 171 1.07 -10.93 -2.94
C GLY A 171 1.30 -11.49 -1.54
N PHE A 172 0.84 -10.82 -0.50
CA PHE A 172 0.84 -11.30 0.88
C PHE A 172 0.14 -12.66 1.00
N TYR A 173 -1.05 -12.78 0.46
CA TYR A 173 -1.82 -14.02 0.52
C TYR A 173 -1.21 -15.13 -0.34
N ASP A 174 -0.56 -14.78 -1.45
CA ASP A 174 0.19 -15.75 -2.27
C ASP A 174 1.40 -16.31 -1.50
N ILE A 175 2.11 -15.46 -0.74
CA ILE A 175 3.20 -15.90 0.15
C ILE A 175 2.65 -16.86 1.21
N LEU A 176 1.54 -16.54 1.85
CA LEU A 176 0.93 -17.39 2.87
C LEU A 176 0.41 -18.71 2.30
N LYS A 177 -0.19 -18.72 1.10
CA LYS A 177 -0.62 -19.94 0.42
C LYS A 177 0.55 -20.87 0.12
N LYS A 178 1.70 -20.33 -0.31
CA LYS A 178 2.94 -21.12 -0.49
C LYS A 178 3.42 -21.79 0.81
N GLN A 179 3.13 -21.16 1.96
CA GLN A 179 3.40 -21.71 3.29
C GLN A 179 2.33 -22.71 3.77
N LYS A 180 1.35 -23.05 2.90
CA LYS A 180 0.19 -23.91 3.25
C LYS A 180 -0.63 -23.33 4.42
N ALA A 181 -0.64 -22.00 4.60
CA ALA A 181 -1.48 -21.33 5.57
C ALA A 181 -2.96 -21.66 5.34
N LYS A 182 -3.71 -21.89 6.41
CA LYS A 182 -5.15 -22.18 6.36
C LYS A 182 -5.94 -20.90 6.03
N ILE A 183 -5.78 -20.42 4.79
CA ILE A 183 -6.52 -19.29 4.22
C ILE A 183 -7.29 -19.75 2.99
N LYS A 184 -8.54 -19.32 2.87
CA LYS A 184 -9.41 -19.64 1.73
C LYS A 184 -10.18 -18.39 1.29
N PHE A 185 -10.20 -18.12 -0.01
CA PHE A 185 -11.11 -17.16 -0.60
C PHE A 185 -12.39 -17.88 -1.03
N VAL A 186 -13.53 -17.33 -0.64
CA VAL A 186 -14.86 -17.86 -0.94
C VAL A 186 -15.76 -16.72 -1.45
N ASN A 187 -16.94 -17.07 -2.00
CA ASN A 187 -17.89 -16.08 -2.53
C ASN A 187 -17.23 -15.10 -3.51
N ILE A 188 -16.35 -15.64 -4.38
CA ILE A 188 -15.58 -14.83 -5.32
C ILE A 188 -16.51 -14.38 -6.45
N ILE A 189 -16.61 -13.07 -6.64
CA ILE A 189 -17.38 -12.44 -7.72
C ILE A 189 -16.52 -11.40 -8.44
N LYS A 190 -16.87 -11.14 -9.69
CA LYS A 190 -16.35 -9.99 -10.43
C LYS A 190 -17.34 -8.85 -10.36
N ARG A 191 -16.94 -7.71 -9.80
CA ARG A 191 -17.77 -6.50 -9.68
C ARG A 191 -16.97 -5.31 -10.19
N ASN A 192 -17.56 -4.55 -11.15
CA ASN A 192 -16.90 -3.37 -11.74
C ASN A 192 -15.46 -3.64 -12.20
N ASN A 193 -15.21 -4.78 -12.87
CA ASN A 193 -13.92 -5.27 -13.32
C ASN A 193 -12.89 -5.56 -12.19
N GLU A 194 -13.26 -5.49 -10.93
CA GLU A 194 -12.46 -5.95 -9.79
C GLU A 194 -12.96 -7.31 -9.27
N ILE A 195 -12.05 -8.15 -8.85
CA ILE A 195 -12.36 -9.41 -8.18
C ILE A 195 -12.50 -9.14 -6.70
N VAL A 196 -13.60 -9.60 -6.12
CA VAL A 196 -13.94 -9.43 -4.71
C VAL A 196 -14.37 -10.78 -4.13
N GLY A 197 -14.09 -11.02 -2.87
CA GLY A 197 -14.51 -12.24 -2.19
C GLY A 197 -14.40 -12.12 -0.68
N ASP A 198 -14.82 -13.18 0.02
CA ASP A 198 -14.62 -13.29 1.46
C ASP A 198 -13.35 -14.08 1.74
N LEU A 199 -12.61 -13.70 2.75
CA LEU A 199 -11.42 -14.38 3.23
C LEU A 199 -11.73 -15.13 4.52
N ILE A 200 -11.51 -16.44 4.52
CA ILE A 200 -11.57 -17.29 5.72
C ILE A 200 -10.14 -17.61 6.13
N VAL A 201 -9.83 -17.38 7.41
CA VAL A 201 -8.51 -17.61 8.02
C VAL A 201 -8.67 -18.50 9.24
N ARG A 202 -7.74 -19.45 9.44
CA ARG A 202 -7.64 -20.24 10.67
C ARG A 202 -6.18 -20.32 11.11
N SER A 203 -5.96 -20.42 12.41
CA SER A 203 -4.61 -20.55 12.97
C SER A 203 -3.81 -21.65 12.29
N THR A 204 -2.52 -21.40 12.06
CA THR A 204 -1.67 -22.29 11.29
C THR A 204 -0.21 -22.15 11.72
N LYS A 205 0.46 -23.26 11.95
CA LYS A 205 1.92 -23.28 12.14
C LYS A 205 2.60 -23.00 10.80
N LEU A 206 3.36 -21.90 10.74
CA LEU A 206 4.05 -21.46 9.55
C LEU A 206 5.55 -21.78 9.61
N LYS A 207 6.19 -21.83 8.43
CA LYS A 207 7.65 -21.96 8.29
C LYS A 207 8.27 -20.58 8.01
N PRO A 208 9.59 -20.40 8.21
CA PRO A 208 10.28 -19.17 7.83
C PRO A 208 10.03 -18.77 6.38
N PHE A 209 9.93 -17.45 6.16
CA PHE A 209 9.63 -16.89 4.85
C PHE A 209 10.90 -16.75 4.00
N LEU A 210 10.79 -17.12 2.73
CA LEU A 210 11.77 -16.79 1.69
C LEU A 210 11.03 -15.97 0.61
N VAL A 211 11.13 -14.64 0.71
CA VAL A 211 10.36 -13.73 -0.15
C VAL A 211 11.29 -13.09 -1.18
N PRO A 212 11.17 -13.47 -2.46
CA PRO A 212 12.00 -12.93 -3.54
C PRO A 212 11.57 -11.50 -3.93
N ALA A 213 12.50 -10.75 -4.52
CA ALA A 213 12.31 -9.34 -4.89
C ALA A 213 11.14 -9.09 -5.85
N ASN A 214 10.83 -10.03 -6.74
CA ASN A 214 9.75 -9.89 -7.72
C ASN A 214 8.34 -9.85 -7.11
N LEU A 215 8.17 -10.22 -5.84
CA LEU A 215 6.91 -10.09 -5.11
C LEU A 215 6.71 -8.71 -4.48
N TYR A 216 7.76 -7.89 -4.42
CA TYR A 216 7.70 -6.57 -3.78
C TYR A 216 6.56 -5.68 -4.31
N PRO A 217 6.36 -5.50 -5.64
CA PRO A 217 5.30 -4.59 -6.15
C PRO A 217 3.89 -5.00 -5.73
N ARG A 218 3.66 -6.30 -5.48
CA ARG A 218 2.36 -6.88 -5.11
C ARG A 218 2.14 -6.98 -3.60
N THR A 219 3.19 -6.69 -2.79
CA THR A 219 3.23 -6.93 -1.35
C THR A 219 3.79 -5.73 -0.59
N THR A 220 4.10 -4.63 -1.27
CA THR A 220 4.79 -3.44 -0.71
C THR A 220 4.25 -3.03 0.65
N ASP A 221 2.94 -3.06 0.80
CA ASP A 221 2.24 -2.55 1.98
C ASP A 221 2.18 -3.58 3.13
N GLU A 222 2.43 -4.86 2.86
CA GLU A 222 2.32 -5.95 3.82
C GLU A 222 3.67 -6.45 4.34
N TYR A 223 4.81 -5.92 3.84
CA TYR A 223 6.13 -6.36 4.33
C TYR A 223 6.30 -6.18 5.83
N LEU A 224 5.78 -5.10 6.40
CA LEU A 224 5.92 -4.85 7.84
C LEU A 224 5.20 -5.89 8.69
N ILE A 225 3.99 -6.28 8.30
CA ILE A 225 3.28 -7.33 9.03
C ILE A 225 3.91 -8.71 8.77
N LEU A 226 4.50 -8.96 7.59
CA LEU A 226 5.32 -10.15 7.36
C LEU A 226 6.57 -10.18 8.25
N PHE A 227 7.18 -9.04 8.57
CA PHE A 227 8.31 -8.96 9.50
C PHE A 227 7.87 -9.33 10.93
N VAL A 228 6.70 -8.86 11.35
CA VAL A 228 6.08 -9.29 12.63
C VAL A 228 5.85 -10.80 12.63
N MET A 229 5.24 -11.34 11.60
CA MET A 229 5.01 -12.79 11.49
C MET A 229 6.34 -13.56 11.53
N ALA A 230 7.34 -13.13 10.75
CA ALA A 230 8.66 -13.75 10.70
C ALA A 230 9.36 -13.78 12.06
N SER A 231 9.18 -12.76 12.88
CA SER A 231 9.78 -12.68 14.22
C SER A 231 9.23 -13.75 15.18
N LEU A 232 8.00 -14.19 14.97
CA LEU A 232 7.27 -15.16 15.78
C LEU A 232 7.21 -16.58 15.16
N ILE A 233 8.00 -16.81 14.10
CA ILE A 233 8.16 -18.12 13.48
C ILE A 233 9.61 -18.56 13.71
N LYS A 234 9.84 -19.74 14.33
CA LYS A 234 11.19 -20.24 14.63
C LYS A 234 12.00 -20.47 13.35
N GLY A 235 13.17 -19.81 13.24
CA GLY A 235 14.11 -19.93 12.12
C GLY A 235 14.39 -18.61 11.44
N VAL A 236 15.06 -18.65 10.29
CA VAL A 236 15.52 -17.47 9.56
C VAL A 236 14.63 -17.17 8.37
N SER A 237 13.97 -16.02 8.40
CA SER A 237 13.22 -15.50 7.25
C SER A 237 14.04 -14.47 6.49
N VAL A 238 13.93 -14.47 5.15
CA VAL A 238 14.68 -13.60 4.25
C VAL A 238 13.72 -12.88 3.30
N PHE A 239 13.85 -11.56 3.24
CA PHE A 239 13.05 -10.69 2.41
C PHE A 239 13.96 -9.89 1.49
N LYS A 240 13.76 -9.99 0.16
CA LYS A 240 14.56 -9.28 -0.85
C LYS A 240 13.73 -8.25 -1.61
N GLY A 241 14.39 -7.29 -2.25
CA GLY A 241 13.74 -6.24 -3.06
C GLY A 241 13.09 -5.16 -2.22
N ILE A 242 13.55 -4.89 -1.01
CA ILE A 242 12.89 -4.02 -0.04
C ILE A 242 13.45 -2.59 0.03
N SER A 243 14.36 -2.20 -0.86
CA SER A 243 15.03 -0.88 -0.84
C SER A 243 14.05 0.31 -0.82
N ASP A 244 12.90 0.19 -1.50
CA ASP A 244 11.87 1.24 -1.53
C ASP A 244 11.15 1.44 -0.18
N LEU A 245 11.26 0.50 0.78
CA LEU A 245 10.69 0.68 2.12
C LEU A 245 11.36 1.82 2.91
N SER A 246 12.56 2.26 2.52
CA SER A 246 13.23 3.42 3.11
C SER A 246 12.60 4.76 2.66
N ASN A 247 11.87 4.76 1.55
CA ASN A 247 11.29 5.96 0.92
C ASN A 247 9.78 6.11 1.17
N LYS A 248 9.25 5.45 2.20
CA LYS A 248 7.83 5.53 2.60
C LYS A 248 7.60 6.67 3.62
N GLU A 249 6.53 6.61 4.39
CA GLU A 249 6.20 7.57 5.46
C GLU A 249 7.31 7.65 6.51
N SER A 250 7.98 6.53 6.73
CA SER A 250 9.18 6.37 7.55
C SER A 250 10.17 5.44 6.84
N SER A 251 11.39 5.31 7.34
CA SER A 251 12.31 4.24 6.92
C SER A 251 11.83 2.90 7.49
N ARG A 252 10.76 2.35 6.90
CA ARG A 252 9.94 1.25 7.43
C ARG A 252 10.75 0.03 7.85
N ALA A 253 11.68 -0.43 7.01
CA ALA A 253 12.48 -1.61 7.31
C ALA A 253 13.39 -1.37 8.52
N TYR A 254 14.02 -0.20 8.61
CA TYR A 254 14.86 0.20 9.74
C TYR A 254 14.07 0.31 11.04
N GLU A 255 12.93 1.01 11.00
CA GLU A 255 12.10 1.20 12.20
C GLU A 255 11.51 -0.14 12.71
N MET A 256 11.08 -1.02 11.81
CA MET A 256 10.63 -2.35 12.24
C MET A 256 11.77 -3.19 12.84
N ALA A 257 12.97 -3.17 12.27
CA ALA A 257 14.13 -3.85 12.86
C ALA A 257 14.42 -3.32 14.28
N ARG A 258 14.33 -2.00 14.49
CA ARG A 258 14.50 -1.35 15.79
C ARG A 258 13.42 -1.76 16.80
N ILE A 259 12.15 -1.89 16.35
CA ILE A 259 11.04 -2.32 17.17
C ILE A 259 11.21 -3.79 17.57
N LEU A 260 11.50 -4.68 16.62
CA LEU A 260 11.72 -6.10 16.87
C LEU A 260 12.90 -6.34 17.85
N LYS A 261 13.96 -5.54 17.77
CA LYS A 261 15.09 -5.61 18.69
C LYS A 261 14.69 -5.35 20.15
N GLN A 262 13.68 -4.52 20.43
CA GLN A 262 13.24 -4.21 21.80
C GLN A 262 12.68 -5.43 22.54
N ILE A 263 12.16 -6.41 21.79
CA ILE A 263 11.69 -7.69 22.36
C ILE A 263 12.70 -8.83 22.17
N GLY A 264 13.95 -8.52 21.80
CA GLY A 264 15.03 -9.49 21.68
C GLY A 264 15.18 -10.16 20.33
N ILE A 265 14.40 -9.79 19.30
CA ILE A 265 14.50 -10.38 17.97
C ILE A 265 15.70 -9.81 17.20
N LYS A 266 16.59 -10.69 16.75
CA LYS A 266 17.75 -10.34 15.94
C LYS A 266 17.33 -10.11 14.50
N CYS A 267 17.73 -8.96 13.92
CA CYS A 267 17.54 -8.61 12.53
C CYS A 267 18.85 -8.20 11.88
N LYS A 268 19.03 -8.55 10.61
CA LYS A 268 20.13 -8.04 9.77
C LYS A 268 19.50 -7.32 8.57
N LEU A 269 19.64 -6.00 8.52
CA LEU A 269 19.16 -5.15 7.45
C LEU A 269 20.31 -4.74 6.54
N LYS A 270 20.19 -5.00 5.24
CA LYS A 270 21.02 -4.46 4.16
C LYS A 270 20.16 -3.53 3.29
N LYS A 271 20.77 -2.86 2.32
CA LYS A 271 20.08 -1.93 1.42
C LYS A 271 18.82 -2.52 0.79
N ASP A 272 18.87 -3.76 0.35
CA ASP A 272 17.77 -4.42 -0.39
C ASP A 272 17.35 -5.78 0.20
N GLU A 273 17.81 -6.11 1.41
CA GLU A 273 17.51 -7.38 2.06
C GLU A 273 17.31 -7.21 3.57
N MET A 274 16.31 -7.89 4.12
CA MET A 274 16.10 -8.05 5.55
C MET A 274 16.12 -9.53 5.92
N LYS A 275 16.97 -9.90 6.90
CA LYS A 275 16.94 -11.22 7.55
C LYS A 275 16.40 -11.05 8.97
N ILE A 276 15.42 -11.88 9.33
CA ILE A 276 14.81 -11.89 10.67
C ILE A 276 15.01 -13.28 11.26
N TYR A 277 15.64 -13.33 12.43
CA TYR A 277 15.90 -14.55 13.18
C TYR A 277 14.76 -14.75 14.18
N GLY A 278 13.70 -15.40 13.70
CA GLY A 278 12.49 -15.61 14.47
C GLY A 278 12.70 -16.66 15.57
N MET A 279 12.14 -16.39 16.73
CA MET A 279 12.32 -17.21 17.94
C MET A 279 11.18 -18.21 18.16
N GLY A 280 10.12 -18.14 17.36
CA GLY A 280 8.84 -18.79 17.64
C GLY A 280 7.94 -17.86 18.47
N MET A 281 6.78 -18.36 18.87
CA MET A 281 5.92 -17.62 19.79
C MET A 281 6.63 -17.40 21.13
N ILE A 282 6.73 -16.16 21.52
CA ILE A 282 7.41 -15.73 22.76
C ILE A 282 6.40 -15.00 23.66
N ASN A 283 6.53 -15.16 24.96
CA ASN A 283 5.91 -14.28 25.93
C ASN A 283 6.92 -13.17 26.29
N ALA A 284 6.55 -11.94 26.04
CA ALA A 284 7.36 -10.76 26.28
C ALA A 284 6.68 -9.77 27.26
N ASP A 285 5.90 -10.28 28.22
CA ASP A 285 5.13 -9.52 29.21
C ASP A 285 6.00 -8.54 30.03
N LYS A 286 7.28 -8.88 30.25
CA LYS A 286 8.28 -8.03 30.92
C LYS A 286 8.96 -7.04 29.98
N LYS A 287 8.66 -7.06 28.67
CA LYS A 287 9.25 -6.15 27.69
C LYS A 287 8.35 -4.96 27.43
N PHE A 288 8.98 -3.84 27.11
CA PHE A 288 8.30 -2.60 26.78
C PHE A 288 8.72 -2.12 25.41
N ILE A 289 7.76 -1.98 24.48
CA ILE A 289 7.98 -1.50 23.12
C ILE A 289 7.65 -0.02 23.08
N LYS A 290 8.65 0.82 22.76
CA LYS A 290 8.46 2.27 22.61
C LYS A 290 8.60 2.68 21.15
N VAL A 291 7.52 3.22 20.58
CA VAL A 291 7.49 3.75 19.21
C VAL A 291 7.42 5.27 19.24
N LYS A 292 8.35 5.92 18.56
CA LYS A 292 8.40 7.38 18.39
C LYS A 292 7.23 7.85 17.51
N ASN A 293 6.98 9.15 17.49
CA ASN A 293 6.08 9.75 16.51
C ASN A 293 6.70 9.66 15.10
N LEU A 294 6.31 8.64 14.33
CA LEU A 294 6.78 8.42 12.97
C LEU A 294 5.79 8.88 11.90
N GLY A 295 4.54 9.18 12.29
CA GLY A 295 3.49 9.48 11.32
C GLY A 295 3.19 8.31 10.35
N ASP A 296 3.56 7.08 10.72
CA ASP A 296 3.40 5.89 9.89
C ASP A 296 2.40 4.91 10.53
N HIS A 297 1.19 4.91 10.00
CA HIS A 297 0.09 4.06 10.48
C HIS A 297 0.40 2.57 10.41
N ARG A 298 1.23 2.12 9.45
CA ARG A 298 1.57 0.70 9.30
C ARG A 298 2.53 0.24 10.40
N ILE A 299 3.51 1.08 10.77
CA ILE A 299 4.37 0.82 11.92
C ILE A 299 3.53 0.73 13.20
N ALA A 300 2.61 1.66 13.39
CA ALA A 300 1.73 1.66 14.57
C ALA A 300 0.88 0.39 14.65
N MET A 301 0.21 0.01 13.55
CA MET A 301 -0.61 -1.22 13.49
C MET A 301 0.23 -2.49 13.68
N CYS A 302 1.41 -2.58 13.06
CA CYS A 302 2.32 -3.72 13.22
C CYS A 302 2.81 -3.86 14.66
N THR A 303 3.17 -2.76 15.30
CA THR A 303 3.60 -2.77 16.72
C THR A 303 2.46 -3.20 17.63
N PHE A 304 1.25 -2.71 17.37
CA PHE A 304 0.07 -3.12 18.14
C PHE A 304 -0.17 -4.64 18.04
N ILE A 305 -0.17 -5.18 16.80
CA ILE A 305 -0.32 -6.64 16.59
C ILE A 305 0.82 -7.43 17.26
N LEU A 306 2.07 -6.94 17.16
CA LEU A 306 3.20 -7.57 17.81
C LEU A 306 3.03 -7.62 19.33
N ALA A 307 2.61 -6.51 19.95
CA ALA A 307 2.37 -6.43 21.37
C ALA A 307 1.26 -7.42 21.82
N VAL A 308 0.15 -7.48 21.09
CA VAL A 308 -0.95 -8.43 21.34
C VAL A 308 -0.46 -9.88 21.26
N LEU A 309 0.29 -10.24 20.21
CA LEU A 309 0.78 -11.61 20.00
C LEU A 309 1.84 -12.05 21.03
N THR A 310 2.55 -11.10 21.64
CA THR A 310 3.67 -11.41 22.57
C THR A 310 3.39 -11.02 24.00
N ASN A 311 2.21 -10.49 24.32
CA ASN A 311 1.86 -9.90 25.62
C ASN A 311 2.78 -8.76 26.08
N ALA A 312 3.60 -8.19 25.16
CA ALA A 312 4.48 -7.07 25.49
C ALA A 312 3.66 -5.80 25.75
N LYS A 313 4.12 -4.97 26.71
CA LYS A 313 3.59 -3.63 26.87
C LYS A 313 4.11 -2.76 25.73
N ALA A 314 3.25 -1.93 25.11
CA ALA A 314 3.65 -1.04 24.04
C ALA A 314 3.12 0.39 24.24
N TYR A 315 3.99 1.37 24.03
CA TYR A 315 3.62 2.78 23.94
C TYR A 315 3.89 3.27 22.52
N ILE A 316 2.82 3.62 21.81
CA ILE A 316 2.87 4.03 20.40
C ILE A 316 2.44 5.49 20.30
N LYS A 317 3.44 6.38 20.14
CA LYS A 317 3.17 7.82 20.04
C LYS A 317 2.50 8.16 18.71
N ASN A 318 1.48 9.02 18.74
CA ASN A 318 0.71 9.47 17.57
C ASN A 318 0.02 8.28 16.84
N PHE A 319 -0.67 7.44 17.61
CA PHE A 319 -1.45 6.32 17.06
C PHE A 319 -2.60 6.80 16.16
N GLU A 320 -3.01 8.04 16.28
CA GLU A 320 -4.08 8.68 15.51
C GLU A 320 -3.88 8.57 13.99
N THR A 321 -2.62 8.45 13.54
CA THR A 321 -2.31 8.19 12.12
C THR A 321 -2.99 6.94 11.58
N VAL A 322 -3.34 5.97 12.44
CA VAL A 322 -4.06 4.76 12.06
C VAL A 322 -5.48 5.08 11.60
N PHE A 323 -6.14 6.06 12.22
CA PHE A 323 -7.54 6.39 11.91
C PHE A 323 -7.72 6.97 10.52
N THR A 324 -6.68 7.54 9.92
CA THR A 324 -6.71 8.02 8.53
C THR A 324 -6.75 6.88 7.51
N SER A 325 -6.22 5.70 7.86
CA SER A 325 -6.13 4.52 6.98
C SER A 325 -7.08 3.40 7.37
N SER A 326 -7.32 3.21 8.65
CA SER A 326 -8.15 2.13 9.21
C SER A 326 -8.93 2.65 10.43
N PRO A 327 -9.95 3.50 10.24
CA PRO A 327 -10.67 4.14 11.34
C PRO A 327 -11.34 3.15 12.31
N SER A 328 -11.66 1.93 11.83
CA SER A 328 -12.28 0.87 12.64
C SER A 328 -11.28 -0.01 13.38
N PHE A 329 -9.96 0.19 13.22
CA PHE A 329 -8.95 -0.74 13.72
C PHE A 329 -9.09 -1.04 15.21
N LEU A 330 -9.10 -0.01 16.07
CA LEU A 330 -9.24 -0.18 17.51
C LEU A 330 -10.60 -0.76 17.94
N LYS A 331 -11.68 -0.37 17.24
CA LYS A 331 -13.01 -0.94 17.49
C LYS A 331 -13.01 -2.46 17.25
N ILE A 332 -12.37 -2.91 16.16
CA ILE A 332 -12.25 -4.34 15.84
C ILE A 332 -11.35 -5.03 16.88
N MET A 333 -10.21 -4.45 17.26
CA MET A 333 -9.35 -5.03 18.29
C MET A 333 -10.05 -5.17 19.63
N LYS A 334 -10.83 -4.17 20.04
CA LYS A 334 -11.67 -4.24 21.24
C LYS A 334 -12.69 -5.38 21.15
N SER A 335 -13.31 -5.60 20.00
CA SER A 335 -14.25 -6.72 19.81
C SER A 335 -13.58 -8.11 19.85
N PHE A 336 -12.26 -8.17 19.68
CA PHE A 336 -11.45 -9.38 19.89
C PHE A 336 -10.98 -9.55 21.34
N GLY A 337 -11.39 -8.67 22.25
CA GLY A 337 -11.00 -8.73 23.66
C GLY A 337 -9.63 -8.14 23.97
N VAL A 338 -9.04 -7.36 23.06
CA VAL A 338 -7.74 -6.74 23.28
C VAL A 338 -7.90 -5.50 24.17
N ASN A 339 -7.13 -5.44 25.25
CA ASN A 339 -7.09 -4.30 26.17
C ASN A 339 -6.06 -3.26 25.68
N PHE A 340 -6.46 -2.01 25.64
CA PHE A 340 -5.61 -0.85 25.33
C PHE A 340 -6.19 0.43 25.93
N GLU A 341 -5.33 1.41 26.16
CA GLU A 341 -5.69 2.75 26.62
C GLU A 341 -5.26 3.79 25.58
N ILE A 342 -6.05 4.84 25.44
CA ILE A 342 -5.72 6.00 24.62
C ILE A 342 -5.36 7.13 25.58
N GLN A 343 -4.07 7.48 25.62
CA GLN A 343 -3.60 8.65 26.36
C GLN A 343 -3.68 9.87 25.45
N LYS A 344 -4.35 10.92 25.90
CA LYS A 344 -4.48 12.20 25.20
C LYS A 344 -3.21 13.04 25.33
#